data_32cf7600ad0d7643cd56033ac4a4689b
#
_entry.id   32cf7600ad0d7643cd56033ac4a4689b
#
_cell.length_a   1.000
_cell.length_b   1.000
_cell.length_c   1.000
_cell.angle_alpha   90.00
_cell.angle_beta   90.00
_cell.angle_gamma   90.00
#
_symmetry.space_group_name_H-M   'P 1'
#
loop_
_entity.id
_entity.type
_entity.pdbx_description
1 polymer ?
#
loop_
_entity_poly.entity_id
_entity_poly.type
_entity_poly.pdbx_seq_one_letter_code
_entity_poly.pdbx_strand_id
1 'polypeptide(L)'
;VSLLPRDLDRFVREIWDELKTEFGFDSVFLTPFPHITYCIVEERKTKIDPLIEAIASNTPPLIARTEYLGVFSGEKPVIFIGLARNSRLASLHHALWTELCDSVDNRAIAYNEIHWIPHITVVFGDDLNRSNIGPVMERLAFKDFHHELTIDNLTILEEVPGEGIVIREKLRLAGPLEDY
;
A
#
# COMPACT_ATOMS: atom_id res chain seq x y z
N VAL A 1 -2.65 -3.51 5.58
CA VAL A 1 -1.67 -2.57 4.99
C VAL A 1 -0.50 -2.34 5.94
N SER A 2 0.60 -1.72 5.46
CA SER A 2 1.60 -1.06 6.32
C SER A 2 1.62 0.42 6.00
N LEU A 3 1.57 1.26 7.03
CA LEU A 3 1.77 2.69 6.90
C LEU A 3 3.26 3.00 6.73
N LEU A 4 3.55 4.05 5.99
CA LEU A 4 4.93 4.43 5.68
C LEU A 4 5.63 5.10 6.88
N PRO A 5 6.96 5.00 6.98
CA PRO A 5 7.73 5.81 7.91
C PRO A 5 7.62 7.30 7.54
N ARG A 6 7.79 8.16 8.54
CA ARG A 6 7.45 9.59 8.48
C ARG A 6 8.02 10.32 7.26
N ASP A 7 9.27 10.04 6.90
CA ASP A 7 9.92 10.80 5.81
C ASP A 7 9.38 10.39 4.45
N LEU A 8 9.12 9.09 4.23
CA LEU A 8 8.51 8.60 3.00
C LEU A 8 7.01 8.97 2.92
N ASP A 9 6.27 8.92 4.04
CA ASP A 9 4.88 9.40 4.10
C ASP A 9 4.81 10.88 3.67
N ARG A 10 5.68 11.73 4.22
CA ARG A 10 5.76 13.14 3.83
C ARG A 10 6.07 13.32 2.34
N PHE A 11 7.07 12.60 1.82
CA PHE A 11 7.43 12.65 0.41
C PHE A 11 6.25 12.28 -0.51
N VAL A 12 5.50 11.22 -0.19
CA VAL A 12 4.33 10.83 -0.98
C VAL A 12 3.22 11.87 -0.89
N ARG A 13 2.97 12.45 0.30
CA ARG A 13 1.97 13.52 0.46
C ARG A 13 2.34 14.78 -0.30
N GLU A 14 3.61 15.16 -0.34
CA GLU A 14 4.08 16.29 -1.15
C GLU A 14 3.79 16.06 -2.64
N ILE A 15 3.94 14.83 -3.14
CA ILE A 15 3.54 14.48 -4.51
C ILE A 15 2.02 14.58 -4.69
N TRP A 16 1.23 14.08 -3.77
CA TRP A 16 -0.23 14.18 -3.82
C TRP A 16 -0.70 15.64 -3.85
N ASP A 17 -0.14 16.49 -3.00
CA ASP A 17 -0.46 17.92 -2.93
C ASP A 17 -0.05 18.66 -4.21
N GLU A 18 1.10 18.32 -4.79
CA GLU A 18 1.56 18.83 -6.07
C GLU A 18 0.57 18.47 -7.20
N LEU A 19 0.19 17.19 -7.31
CA LEU A 19 -0.73 16.71 -8.34
C LEU A 19 -2.15 17.26 -8.14
N LYS A 20 -2.58 17.45 -6.91
CA LYS A 20 -3.84 18.16 -6.61
C LYS A 20 -3.81 19.60 -7.08
N THR A 21 -2.71 20.29 -6.84
CA THR A 21 -2.54 21.70 -7.21
C THR A 21 -2.47 21.89 -8.72
N GLU A 22 -1.72 21.03 -9.42
CA GLU A 22 -1.46 21.16 -10.85
C GLU A 22 -2.58 20.57 -11.73
N PHE A 23 -3.18 19.44 -11.31
CA PHE A 23 -4.12 18.66 -12.11
C PHE A 23 -5.52 18.54 -11.49
N GLY A 24 -5.70 18.99 -10.24
CA GLY A 24 -6.98 18.87 -9.52
C GLY A 24 -7.26 17.47 -8.99
N PHE A 25 -6.24 16.60 -8.87
CA PHE A 25 -6.41 15.22 -8.43
C PHE A 25 -6.71 15.14 -6.94
N ASP A 26 -7.71 14.37 -6.57
CA ASP A 26 -8.13 14.22 -5.18
C ASP A 26 -8.54 12.80 -4.76
N SER A 27 -8.62 11.85 -5.70
CA SER A 27 -9.03 10.47 -5.40
C SER A 27 -8.16 9.79 -4.32
N VAL A 28 -6.85 10.10 -4.27
CA VAL A 28 -5.95 9.53 -3.24
C VAL A 28 -6.31 9.95 -1.82
N PHE A 29 -6.98 11.10 -1.65
CA PHE A 29 -7.41 11.59 -0.34
C PHE A 29 -8.64 10.87 0.20
N LEU A 30 -9.28 9.99 -0.57
CA LEU A 30 -10.31 9.06 -0.06
C LEU A 30 -9.69 8.06 0.93
N THR A 31 -8.39 7.75 0.78
CA THR A 31 -7.61 6.98 1.75
C THR A 31 -6.39 7.82 2.14
N PRO A 32 -6.52 8.79 3.08
CA PRO A 32 -5.50 9.82 3.30
C PRO A 32 -4.26 9.32 4.07
N PHE A 33 -3.90 8.08 3.86
CA PHE A 33 -2.77 7.40 4.49
C PHE A 33 -1.91 6.75 3.41
N PRO A 34 -0.74 7.29 3.04
CA PRO A 34 0.20 6.59 2.17
C PRO A 34 0.58 5.23 2.78
N HIS A 35 0.40 4.15 2.02
CA HIS A 35 0.52 2.79 2.55
C HIS A 35 0.90 1.77 1.48
N ILE A 36 1.30 0.59 1.94
CA ILE A 36 1.50 -0.61 1.13
C ILE A 36 0.34 -1.57 1.44
N THR A 37 -0.44 -1.95 0.42
CA THR A 37 -1.54 -2.90 0.58
C THR A 37 -1.06 -4.34 0.42
N TYR A 38 -1.44 -5.21 1.34
CA TYR A 38 -1.20 -6.66 1.25
C TYR A 38 -2.43 -7.43 0.79
N CYS A 39 -3.59 -7.10 1.34
CA CYS A 39 -4.87 -7.69 0.95
C CYS A 39 -6.03 -6.76 1.31
N ILE A 40 -7.18 -7.02 0.69
CA ILE A 40 -8.47 -6.40 0.99
C ILE A 40 -9.42 -7.51 1.38
N VAL A 41 -10.04 -7.40 2.55
CA VAL A 41 -10.92 -8.42 3.12
C VAL A 41 -12.34 -7.90 3.30
N GLU A 42 -13.31 -8.80 3.20
CA GLU A 42 -14.69 -8.53 3.59
C GLU A 42 -14.86 -8.82 5.09
N GLU A 43 -15.20 -7.82 5.87
CA GLU A 43 -15.21 -7.84 7.33
C GLU A 43 -16.04 -8.98 8.00
N ARG A 44 -16.94 -9.61 7.27
CA ARG A 44 -18.00 -10.40 7.89
C ARG A 44 -17.75 -11.90 8.01
N LYS A 45 -16.66 -12.42 7.46
CA LYS A 45 -16.45 -13.87 7.39
C LYS A 45 -15.58 -14.42 8.51
N THR A 46 -14.66 -13.64 9.04
CA THR A 46 -13.69 -14.09 10.05
C THR A 46 -13.29 -12.92 10.96
N LYS A 47 -13.01 -13.20 12.23
CA LYS A 47 -12.36 -12.24 13.12
C LYS A 47 -10.89 -12.13 12.70
N ILE A 48 -10.57 -11.13 11.91
CA ILE A 48 -9.22 -10.93 11.36
C ILE A 48 -8.23 -10.38 12.38
N ASP A 49 -8.71 -9.66 13.40
CA ASP A 49 -7.85 -8.98 14.37
C ASP A 49 -6.88 -9.94 15.07
N PRO A 50 -7.30 -11.08 15.65
CA PRO A 50 -6.40 -12.03 16.30
C PRO A 50 -5.37 -12.63 15.33
N LEU A 51 -5.74 -12.83 14.06
CA LEU A 51 -4.84 -13.37 13.03
C LEU A 51 -3.75 -12.36 12.69
N ILE A 52 -4.12 -11.10 12.47
CA ILE A 52 -3.16 -10.03 12.15
C ILE A 52 -2.28 -9.74 13.36
N GLU A 53 -2.83 -9.77 14.57
CA GLU A 53 -2.08 -9.60 15.83
C GLU A 53 -1.02 -10.71 16.00
N ALA A 54 -1.39 -11.96 15.73
CA ALA A 54 -0.47 -13.10 15.77
C ALA A 54 0.65 -12.95 14.73
N ILE A 55 0.34 -12.55 13.50
CA ILE A 55 1.34 -12.31 12.45
C ILE A 55 2.27 -11.15 12.87
N ALA A 56 1.73 -10.04 13.34
CA ALA A 56 2.52 -8.88 13.76
C ALA A 56 3.47 -9.22 14.91
N SER A 57 3.01 -10.01 15.89
CA SER A 57 3.81 -10.43 17.06
C SER A 57 4.96 -11.38 16.68
N ASN A 58 4.82 -12.13 15.58
CA ASN A 58 5.82 -13.10 15.13
C ASN A 58 6.68 -12.61 13.96
N THR A 59 6.41 -11.43 13.41
CA THR A 59 7.15 -10.86 12.29
C THR A 59 8.07 -9.75 12.81
N PRO A 60 9.41 -9.83 12.61
CA PRO A 60 10.31 -8.73 12.92
C PRO A 60 10.10 -7.56 11.93
N PRO A 61 10.44 -6.32 12.33
CA PRO A 61 10.56 -5.22 11.38
C PRO A 61 11.48 -5.60 10.21
N LEU A 62 11.11 -5.19 9.01
CA LEU A 62 11.85 -5.56 7.80
C LEU A 62 12.23 -4.32 6.97
N ILE A 63 13.36 -4.42 6.28
CA ILE A 63 13.82 -3.40 5.35
C ILE A 63 13.23 -3.69 3.98
N ALA A 64 12.66 -2.66 3.36
CA ALA A 64 12.20 -2.65 1.99
C ALA A 64 12.78 -1.45 1.24
N ARG A 65 12.68 -1.45 -0.09
CA ARG A 65 13.13 -0.35 -0.94
C ARG A 65 12.10 -0.05 -2.01
N THR A 66 11.83 1.23 -2.21
CA THR A 66 11.15 1.69 -3.42
C THR A 66 12.18 1.79 -4.55
N GLU A 67 11.80 1.42 -5.77
CA GLU A 67 12.76 1.25 -6.88
C GLU A 67 12.34 1.94 -8.17
N TYR A 68 11.05 2.15 -8.40
CA TYR A 68 10.58 2.64 -9.68
C TYR A 68 9.20 3.27 -9.62
N LEU A 69 8.89 4.07 -10.64
CA LEU A 69 7.54 4.52 -10.94
C LEU A 69 6.90 3.51 -11.90
N GLY A 70 5.68 3.06 -11.61
CA GLY A 70 4.95 2.10 -12.41
C GLY A 70 3.55 2.54 -12.75
N VAL A 71 2.94 1.86 -13.73
CA VAL A 71 1.54 2.07 -14.12
C VAL A 71 0.85 0.71 -14.22
N PHE A 72 -0.20 0.51 -13.44
CA PHE A 72 -1.17 -0.55 -13.74
C PHE A 72 -2.06 -0.07 -14.88
N SER A 73 -2.02 -0.79 -15.99
CA SER A 73 -2.81 -0.46 -17.19
C SER A 73 -4.24 -0.94 -17.07
N GLY A 74 -5.17 -0.28 -17.75
CA GLY A 74 -6.58 -0.62 -17.77
C GLY A 74 -7.46 0.57 -18.12
N GLU A 75 -8.77 0.42 -17.95
CA GLU A 75 -9.73 1.51 -18.15
C GLU A 75 -9.53 2.64 -17.13
N LYS A 76 -9.15 2.28 -15.91
CA LYS A 76 -8.79 3.18 -14.81
C LYS A 76 -7.34 2.90 -14.41
N PRO A 77 -6.36 3.50 -15.09
CA PRO A 77 -4.95 3.25 -14.78
C PRO A 77 -4.59 3.79 -13.39
N VAL A 78 -3.56 3.18 -12.79
CA VAL A 78 -3.03 3.59 -11.49
C VAL A 78 -1.55 3.88 -11.64
N ILE A 79 -1.09 5.06 -11.25
CA ILE A 79 0.34 5.38 -11.13
C ILE A 79 0.78 5.10 -9.69
N PHE A 80 1.89 4.42 -9.54
CA PHE A 80 2.38 3.98 -8.24
C PHE A 80 3.91 3.99 -8.14
N ILE A 81 4.41 4.08 -6.92
CA ILE A 81 5.82 3.83 -6.59
C ILE A 81 5.93 2.34 -6.25
N GLY A 82 6.72 1.59 -7.04
CA GLY A 82 6.93 0.17 -6.84
C GLY A 82 8.06 -0.12 -5.87
N LEU A 83 7.89 -1.18 -5.05
CA LEU A 83 8.92 -1.68 -4.16
C LEU A 83 9.59 -2.93 -4.72
N ALA A 84 10.88 -3.11 -4.42
CA ALA A 84 11.55 -4.38 -4.64
C ALA A 84 10.91 -5.46 -3.75
N ARG A 85 10.45 -6.55 -4.38
CA ARG A 85 9.88 -7.70 -3.67
C ARG A 85 11.01 -8.58 -3.15
N ASN A 86 11.54 -8.25 -1.97
CA ASN A 86 12.52 -9.11 -1.31
C ASN A 86 11.85 -10.28 -0.58
N SER A 87 12.64 -11.26 -0.14
CA SER A 87 12.14 -12.49 0.50
C SER A 87 11.35 -12.22 1.78
N ARG A 88 11.79 -11.28 2.64
CA ARG A 88 11.09 -10.95 3.89
C ARG A 88 9.73 -10.31 3.64
N LEU A 89 9.67 -9.38 2.69
CA LEU A 89 8.41 -8.74 2.28
C LEU A 89 7.46 -9.77 1.64
N ALA A 90 7.99 -10.69 0.83
CA ALA A 90 7.22 -11.79 0.26
C ALA A 90 6.70 -12.75 1.34
N SER A 91 7.51 -13.08 2.36
CA SER A 91 7.10 -13.94 3.48
C SER A 91 6.00 -13.30 4.33
N LEU A 92 6.10 -12.00 4.61
CA LEU A 92 5.02 -11.28 5.31
C LEU A 92 3.72 -11.30 4.50
N HIS A 93 3.80 -11.03 3.20
CA HIS A 93 2.63 -11.10 2.33
C HIS A 93 2.04 -12.52 2.30
N HIS A 94 2.87 -13.56 2.17
CA HIS A 94 2.45 -14.95 2.18
C HIS A 94 1.72 -15.31 3.49
N ALA A 95 2.27 -14.94 4.65
CA ALA A 95 1.63 -15.18 5.93
C ALA A 95 0.24 -14.53 6.02
N LEU A 96 0.13 -13.26 5.61
CA LEU A 96 -1.15 -12.56 5.58
C LEU A 96 -2.14 -13.19 4.60
N TRP A 97 -1.67 -13.55 3.39
CA TRP A 97 -2.53 -14.16 2.38
C TRP A 97 -3.07 -15.51 2.85
N THR A 98 -2.21 -16.38 3.40
CA THR A 98 -2.58 -17.72 3.89
C THR A 98 -3.66 -17.67 4.96
N GLU A 99 -3.54 -16.73 5.91
CA GLU A 99 -4.50 -16.61 7.02
C GLU A 99 -5.80 -15.88 6.62
N LEU A 100 -5.76 -15.02 5.61
CA LEU A 100 -6.87 -14.14 5.26
C LEU A 100 -7.56 -14.52 3.94
N CYS A 101 -7.03 -15.46 3.14
CA CYS A 101 -7.52 -15.75 1.79
C CYS A 101 -9.01 -16.13 1.73
N ASP A 102 -9.54 -16.81 2.74
CA ASP A 102 -10.96 -17.17 2.82
C ASP A 102 -11.89 -15.95 3.06
N SER A 103 -11.33 -14.84 3.50
CA SER A 103 -12.01 -13.57 3.78
C SER A 103 -11.74 -12.51 2.71
N VAL A 104 -10.94 -12.82 1.70
CA VAL A 104 -10.55 -11.85 0.66
C VAL A 104 -11.73 -11.52 -0.24
N ASP A 105 -11.91 -10.24 -0.53
CA ASP A 105 -12.85 -9.75 -1.52
C ASP A 105 -12.46 -10.26 -2.92
N ASN A 106 -13.42 -10.71 -3.71
CA ASN A 106 -13.19 -11.16 -5.08
C ASN A 106 -12.52 -10.11 -5.98
N ARG A 107 -12.66 -8.81 -5.66
CA ARG A 107 -11.98 -7.70 -6.33
C ARG A 107 -10.49 -7.65 -6.00
N ALA A 108 -10.07 -8.31 -4.94
CA ALA A 108 -8.70 -8.28 -4.44
C ALA A 108 -7.81 -9.39 -5.01
N ILE A 109 -8.23 -10.07 -6.07
CA ILE A 109 -7.46 -11.17 -6.70
C ILE A 109 -6.06 -10.71 -7.17
N ALA A 110 -5.89 -9.42 -7.46
CA ALA A 110 -4.60 -8.82 -7.80
C ALA A 110 -3.58 -8.83 -6.63
N TYR A 111 -4.06 -9.06 -5.40
CA TYR A 111 -3.23 -9.16 -4.21
C TYR A 111 -2.87 -10.60 -3.85
N ASN A 112 -3.23 -11.61 -4.68
CA ASN A 112 -2.80 -12.98 -4.44
C ASN A 112 -1.27 -13.12 -4.59
N GLU A 113 -0.71 -14.20 -4.07
CA GLU A 113 0.74 -14.42 -4.01
C GLU A 113 1.47 -14.32 -5.35
N ILE A 114 0.80 -14.69 -6.44
CA ILE A 114 1.37 -14.72 -7.78
C ILE A 114 1.39 -13.32 -8.40
N HIS A 115 0.32 -12.55 -8.19
CA HIS A 115 0.09 -11.28 -8.87
C HIS A 115 0.44 -10.06 -8.02
N TRP A 116 0.68 -10.24 -6.71
CA TRP A 116 0.96 -9.13 -5.83
C TRP A 116 2.24 -8.38 -6.20
N ILE A 117 2.08 -7.12 -6.50
CA ILE A 117 3.16 -6.16 -6.73
C ILE A 117 3.12 -5.17 -5.56
N PRO A 118 4.13 -5.17 -4.66
CA PRO A 118 4.18 -4.21 -3.56
C PRO A 118 4.33 -2.79 -4.12
N HIS A 119 3.42 -1.91 -3.73
CA HIS A 119 3.39 -0.54 -4.26
C HIS A 119 2.76 0.46 -3.30
N ILE A 120 3.06 1.73 -3.53
CA ILE A 120 2.46 2.89 -2.89
C ILE A 120 1.74 3.67 -3.99
N THR A 121 0.44 3.86 -3.86
CA THR A 121 -0.36 4.56 -4.87
C THR A 121 -0.07 6.06 -4.88
N VAL A 122 0.15 6.59 -6.08
CA VAL A 122 0.36 8.02 -6.33
C VAL A 122 -0.88 8.66 -6.94
N VAL A 123 -1.49 8.01 -7.93
CA VAL A 123 -2.73 8.47 -8.58
C VAL A 123 -3.58 7.26 -8.93
N PHE A 124 -4.88 7.32 -8.72
CA PHE A 124 -5.82 6.28 -9.15
C PHE A 124 -7.21 6.84 -9.50
N GLY A 125 -8.07 5.96 -9.99
CA GLY A 125 -9.47 6.26 -10.23
C GLY A 125 -9.71 7.13 -11.45
N ASP A 126 -10.66 8.06 -11.31
CA ASP A 126 -11.10 8.92 -12.40
C ASP A 126 -10.21 10.17 -12.60
N ASP A 127 -9.17 10.34 -11.75
CA ASP A 127 -8.20 11.43 -11.89
C ASP A 127 -7.36 11.27 -13.17
N LEU A 128 -7.05 10.03 -13.58
CA LEU A 128 -6.28 9.74 -14.78
C LEU A 128 -7.16 9.51 -16.01
N ASN A 129 -6.77 10.14 -17.12
CA ASN A 129 -7.40 9.97 -18.41
C ASN A 129 -6.37 10.13 -19.55
N ARG A 130 -6.80 9.93 -20.79
CA ARG A 130 -5.91 9.97 -21.96
C ARG A 130 -5.24 11.34 -22.20
N SER A 131 -5.85 12.42 -21.73
CA SER A 131 -5.33 13.78 -21.94
C SER A 131 -4.29 14.21 -20.91
N ASN A 132 -4.32 13.62 -19.70
CA ASN A 132 -3.45 14.05 -18.60
C ASN A 132 -2.37 13.05 -18.18
N ILE A 133 -2.48 11.76 -18.54
CA ILE A 133 -1.49 10.74 -18.14
C ILE A 133 -0.06 11.07 -18.64
N GLY A 134 0.08 11.62 -19.85
CA GLY A 134 1.38 12.04 -20.39
C GLY A 134 2.01 13.16 -19.56
N PRO A 135 1.34 14.33 -19.38
CA PRO A 135 1.81 15.40 -18.51
C PRO A 135 2.13 14.95 -17.07
N VAL A 136 1.31 14.07 -16.47
CA VAL A 136 1.56 13.54 -15.12
C VAL A 136 2.82 12.67 -15.09
N MET A 137 2.98 11.78 -16.08
CA MET A 137 4.20 10.95 -16.18
C MET A 137 5.45 11.79 -16.43
N GLU A 138 5.38 12.83 -17.26
CA GLU A 138 6.47 13.78 -17.47
C GLU A 138 6.87 14.47 -16.16
N ARG A 139 5.88 14.87 -15.36
CA ARG A 139 6.09 15.51 -14.05
C ARG A 139 6.78 14.58 -13.05
N LEU A 140 6.41 13.31 -13.05
CA LEU A 140 6.89 12.33 -12.07
C LEU A 140 8.20 11.64 -12.48
N ALA A 141 8.42 11.40 -13.78
CA ALA A 141 9.52 10.57 -14.28
C ALA A 141 10.94 11.06 -13.92
N PHE A 142 11.10 12.34 -13.58
CA PHE A 142 12.37 12.94 -13.18
C PHE A 142 12.57 13.07 -11.66
N LYS A 143 11.60 12.57 -10.85
CA LYS A 143 11.76 12.50 -9.41
C LYS A 143 12.55 11.24 -9.03
N ASP A 144 13.33 11.31 -7.95
CA ASP A 144 13.99 10.13 -7.40
C ASP A 144 13.02 9.36 -6.49
N PHE A 145 12.80 8.10 -6.83
CA PHE A 145 11.93 7.19 -6.07
C PHE A 145 12.71 6.10 -5.32
N HIS A 146 14.03 6.22 -5.23
CA HIS A 146 14.85 5.23 -4.52
C HIS A 146 14.94 5.59 -3.03
N HIS A 147 14.10 4.98 -2.21
CA HIS A 147 14.10 5.16 -0.76
C HIS A 147 14.19 3.80 -0.06
N GLU A 148 15.06 3.71 0.94
CA GLU A 148 15.02 2.61 1.89
C GLU A 148 14.03 2.94 3.00
N LEU A 149 13.22 1.96 3.38
CA LEU A 149 12.23 2.11 4.44
C LEU A 149 12.20 0.90 5.36
N THR A 150 11.92 1.15 6.63
CA THR A 150 11.59 0.09 7.59
C THR A 150 10.08 -0.08 7.64
N ILE A 151 9.61 -1.28 7.33
CA ILE A 151 8.24 -1.70 7.59
C ILE A 151 8.20 -2.26 9.01
N ASP A 152 7.55 -1.54 9.92
CA ASP A 152 7.50 -1.83 11.35
C ASP A 152 6.07 -2.04 11.88
N ASN A 153 5.08 -2.03 10.99
CA ASN A 153 3.69 -2.11 11.40
C ASN A 153 2.81 -2.89 10.42
N LEU A 154 1.75 -3.50 10.96
CA LEU A 154 0.55 -3.90 10.25
C LEU A 154 -0.59 -3.02 10.72
N THR A 155 -1.32 -2.43 9.79
CA THR A 155 -2.41 -1.51 10.06
C THR A 155 -3.69 -1.99 9.37
N ILE A 156 -4.80 -1.95 10.09
CA ILE A 156 -6.12 -2.22 9.56
C ILE A 156 -6.75 -0.88 9.22
N LEU A 157 -6.99 -0.67 7.93
CA LEU A 157 -7.80 0.44 7.43
C LEU A 157 -9.22 -0.06 7.22
N GLU A 158 -10.20 0.70 7.67
CA GLU A 158 -11.62 0.37 7.58
C GLU A 158 -12.40 1.50 6.94
N GLU A 159 -13.32 1.15 6.03
CA GLU A 159 -14.27 2.10 5.48
C GLU A 159 -15.46 2.24 6.41
N VAL A 160 -15.62 3.42 7.02
CA VAL A 160 -16.71 3.73 7.92
C VAL A 160 -17.71 4.63 7.19
N PRO A 161 -19.02 4.23 7.10
CA PRO A 161 -20.04 5.04 6.46
C PRO A 161 -20.12 6.45 7.05
N GLY A 162 -19.92 7.46 6.21
CA GLY A 162 -19.95 8.88 6.59
C GLY A 162 -18.65 9.46 7.14
N GLU A 163 -17.67 8.64 7.47
CA GLU A 163 -16.36 9.10 7.94
C GLU A 163 -15.24 8.85 6.90
N GLY A 164 -15.46 7.90 5.96
CA GLY A 164 -14.47 7.48 4.98
C GLY A 164 -13.54 6.40 5.52
N ILE A 165 -12.29 6.35 5.03
CA ILE A 165 -11.29 5.37 5.46
C ILE A 165 -10.60 5.86 6.72
N VAL A 166 -10.66 5.06 7.78
CA VAL A 166 -10.04 5.34 9.08
C VAL A 166 -9.02 4.25 9.46
N ILE A 167 -8.10 4.58 10.34
CA ILE A 167 -7.23 3.60 10.98
C ILE A 167 -8.02 2.96 12.13
N ARG A 168 -8.41 1.69 11.96
CA ARG A 168 -9.06 0.93 13.03
C ARG A 168 -8.04 0.46 14.06
N GLU A 169 -6.93 -0.07 13.61
CA GLU A 169 -5.87 -0.57 14.47
C GLU A 169 -4.50 -0.48 13.78
N LYS A 170 -3.46 -0.20 14.58
CA LYS A 170 -2.07 -0.22 14.14
C LYS A 170 -1.25 -1.09 15.08
N LEU A 171 -0.80 -2.24 14.60
CA LEU A 171 -0.01 -3.22 15.32
C LEU A 171 1.47 -3.06 14.96
N ARG A 172 2.34 -3.09 15.96
CA ARG A 172 3.78 -3.06 15.73
C ARG A 172 4.29 -4.46 15.37
N LEU A 173 5.16 -4.55 14.39
CA LEU A 173 5.92 -5.78 14.14
C LEU A 173 6.93 -5.97 15.28
N ALA A 174 6.85 -7.12 15.97
CA ALA A 174 7.58 -7.36 17.20
C ALA A 174 8.22 -8.77 17.26
N GLY A 175 8.25 -9.51 16.17
CA GLY A 175 8.89 -10.81 16.08
C GLY A 175 10.40 -10.73 16.38
N PRO A 176 11.03 -11.83 16.80
CA PRO A 176 12.45 -11.90 17.04
C PRO A 176 13.22 -11.66 15.73
N LEU A 177 14.33 -10.92 15.82
CA LEU A 177 15.28 -10.84 14.72
C LEU A 177 15.90 -12.24 14.55
N GLU A 178 15.80 -12.82 13.36
CA GLU A 178 16.54 -14.03 13.05
C GLU A 178 18.03 -13.68 12.97
N ASP A 179 18.83 -14.32 13.81
CA ASP A 179 20.28 -14.27 13.72
C ASP A 179 20.72 -14.96 12.41
N TYR A 180 21.40 -14.22 11.53
CA TYR A 180 22.05 -14.74 10.33
C TYR A 180 23.50 -15.10 10.61
#